data_ef280dec11e81db69c5ffc5b188f90da
#
_entry.id   ef280dec11e81db69c5ffc5b188f90da
#
_cell.length_a   1.000
_cell.length_b   1.000
_cell.length_c   1.000
_cell.angle_alpha   90.00
_cell.angle_beta   90.00
_cell.angle_gamma   90.00
#
_symmetry.space_group_name_H-M   'P 1'
#
loop_
_entity.id
_entity.type
_entity.pdbx_description
1 polymer ?
#
loop_
_entity_poly.entity_id
_entity_poly.type
_entity_poly.pdbx_seq_one_letter_code
_entity_poly.pdbx_strand_id
1 'polypeptide(L)'
;MGKIRFTFALIIGKAAGFLLRTFAGRGTNAPGAIMVALCPDALRCFKLPEKVICVTGTNGKTGTSNLITYLLRSHGYVVANNSEGSNMAAGLATTLARNSTLGGKVKADIAVLEVDERSSSSIFSKITPDYLLCTNLFRDSIKRNGHAEYIFHKVDDYLPKETTLLLNSNDAISGLLGEGRNEQVFFAVDRTSESTDERSNTACDQQICPRCHSVLNFNFYHYHHMGEPVCSCGFRMPEARYIAKDVDYSRGTFSFTEDGQKPVKMTFSGSNLFQVFNVTAAAAICRLMGMDAEEISEGVDNFSASKTRFEDSTTDSPRVISMLCKNQNPLS
;
A
#
# COMPACT_ATOMS: atom_id res chain seq x y z
N MET A 1 8.04 -7.46 34.17
CA MET A 1 9.15 -7.92 33.30
C MET A 1 9.09 -7.34 31.86
N GLY A 2 7.95 -7.23 31.20
CA GLY A 2 7.87 -6.76 29.81
C GLY A 2 8.38 -5.35 29.53
N LYS A 3 8.06 -4.35 30.39
CA LYS A 3 8.49 -2.96 30.18
C LYS A 3 10.01 -2.77 30.27
N ILE A 4 10.67 -3.42 31.25
CA ILE A 4 12.14 -3.30 31.42
C ILE A 4 12.84 -3.93 30.22
N ARG A 5 12.41 -5.11 29.78
CA ARG A 5 12.95 -5.81 28.60
C ARG A 5 12.79 -4.97 27.34
N PHE A 6 11.62 -4.37 27.14
CA PHE A 6 11.35 -3.47 26.00
C PHE A 6 12.25 -2.23 26.05
N THR A 7 12.35 -1.54 27.20
CA THR A 7 13.19 -0.33 27.31
C THR A 7 14.66 -0.66 27.01
N PHE A 8 15.16 -1.78 27.52
CA PHE A 8 16.52 -2.25 27.22
C PHE A 8 16.71 -2.53 25.72
N ALA A 9 15.79 -3.28 25.10
CA ALA A 9 15.81 -3.54 23.67
C ALA A 9 15.73 -2.25 22.83
N LEU A 10 14.92 -1.29 23.26
CA LEU A 10 14.77 0.01 22.60
C LEU A 10 16.05 0.84 22.67
N ILE A 11 16.74 0.88 23.82
CA ILE A 11 18.01 1.59 23.98
C ILE A 11 19.07 0.98 23.06
N ILE A 12 19.21 -0.35 23.05
CA ILE A 12 20.17 -1.04 22.18
C ILE A 12 19.83 -0.81 20.72
N GLY A 13 18.55 -0.94 20.32
CA GLY A 13 18.09 -0.67 18.95
C GLY A 13 18.38 0.76 18.50
N LYS A 14 18.15 1.76 19.36
CA LYS A 14 18.47 3.16 19.06
C LYS A 14 19.98 3.38 18.92
N ALA A 15 20.79 2.81 19.81
CA ALA A 15 22.25 2.90 19.74
C ALA A 15 22.80 2.25 18.47
N ALA A 16 22.33 1.03 18.14
CA ALA A 16 22.68 0.35 16.90
C ALA A 16 22.27 1.16 15.66
N GLY A 17 21.07 1.74 15.67
CA GLY A 17 20.57 2.58 14.58
C GLY A 17 21.39 3.87 14.40
N PHE A 18 21.85 4.47 15.48
CA PHE A 18 22.75 5.63 15.44
C PHE A 18 24.11 5.24 14.82
N LEU A 19 24.74 4.19 15.33
CA LEU A 19 26.04 3.72 14.85
C LEU A 19 26.00 3.31 13.38
N LEU A 20 25.02 2.52 12.97
CA LEU A 20 24.92 2.05 11.59
C LEU A 20 24.69 3.20 10.59
N ARG A 21 23.94 4.23 10.97
CA ARG A 21 23.76 5.40 10.10
C ARG A 21 25.03 6.25 10.01
N THR A 22 25.70 6.45 11.14
CA THR A 22 26.92 7.29 11.19
C THR A 22 28.08 6.65 10.45
N PHE A 23 28.28 5.34 10.60
CA PHE A 23 29.46 4.66 10.07
C PHE A 23 29.23 3.85 8.80
N ALA A 24 27.99 3.39 8.53
CA ALA A 24 27.69 2.50 7.40
C ALA A 24 26.71 3.11 6.37
N GLY A 25 26.19 4.31 6.61
CA GLY A 25 25.20 4.94 5.73
C GLY A 25 23.89 4.13 5.54
N ARG A 26 23.71 3.04 6.31
CA ARG A 26 22.60 2.08 6.23
C ARG A 26 22.10 1.79 7.64
N GLY A 27 20.87 1.26 7.79
CA GLY A 27 20.34 0.94 9.12
C GLY A 27 18.82 0.84 9.17
N THR A 28 18.21 0.35 8.10
CA THR A 28 16.75 0.28 8.00
C THR A 28 16.15 -0.94 8.68
N ASN A 29 16.87 -2.05 8.77
CA ASN A 29 16.36 -3.31 9.29
C ASN A 29 17.09 -3.81 10.55
N ALA A 30 18.43 -3.71 10.60
CA ALA A 30 19.24 -4.32 11.64
C ALA A 30 18.91 -3.82 13.08
N PRO A 31 18.66 -2.52 13.34
CA PRO A 31 18.29 -2.05 14.69
C PRO A 31 17.02 -2.71 15.21
N GLY A 32 16.00 -2.81 14.37
CA GLY A 32 14.73 -3.46 14.72
C GLY A 32 14.85 -4.98 14.83
N ALA A 33 15.71 -5.62 14.03
CA ALA A 33 15.98 -7.05 14.16
C ALA A 33 16.59 -7.37 15.54
N ILE A 34 17.55 -6.55 16.00
CA ILE A 34 18.11 -6.65 17.36
C ILE A 34 17.00 -6.46 18.41
N MET A 35 16.14 -5.44 18.22
CA MET A 35 15.04 -5.19 19.14
C MET A 35 14.06 -6.37 19.22
N VAL A 36 13.64 -6.92 18.08
CA VAL A 36 12.71 -8.03 18.03
C VAL A 36 13.35 -9.31 18.60
N ALA A 37 14.64 -9.55 18.39
CA ALA A 37 15.37 -10.66 19.00
C ALA A 37 15.41 -10.53 20.54
N LEU A 38 15.67 -9.34 21.05
CA LEU A 38 15.70 -9.05 22.50
C LEU A 38 14.30 -8.98 23.11
N CYS A 39 13.30 -8.51 22.37
CA CYS A 39 11.91 -8.37 22.80
C CYS A 39 10.97 -8.73 21.64
N PRO A 40 10.52 -10.00 21.48
CA PRO A 40 9.67 -10.45 20.38
C PRO A 40 8.35 -9.66 20.23
N ASP A 41 7.84 -9.13 21.33
CA ASP A 41 6.62 -8.31 21.38
C ASP A 41 6.91 -6.79 21.33
N ALA A 42 8.10 -6.39 20.86
CA ALA A 42 8.50 -4.97 20.85
C ALA A 42 7.49 -4.07 20.14
N LEU A 43 6.88 -4.52 19.02
CA LEU A 43 5.89 -3.75 18.29
C LEU A 43 4.64 -3.43 19.15
N ARG A 44 4.21 -4.35 19.99
CA ARG A 44 3.06 -4.16 20.91
C ARG A 44 3.37 -3.17 22.04
N CYS A 45 4.65 -2.99 22.38
CA CYS A 45 5.07 -2.16 23.49
C CYS A 45 5.20 -0.67 23.13
N PHE A 46 5.21 -0.32 21.85
CA PHE A 46 5.18 1.08 21.44
C PHE A 46 3.81 1.71 21.74
N LYS A 47 3.86 2.97 22.20
CA LYS A 47 2.68 3.83 22.25
C LYS A 47 2.60 4.54 20.90
N LEU A 48 1.74 3.99 20.05
CA LEU A 48 1.53 4.47 18.69
C LEU A 48 0.87 5.85 18.69
N PRO A 49 0.94 6.61 17.58
CA PRO A 49 0.19 7.84 17.38
C PRO A 49 -1.32 7.58 17.42
N GLU A 50 -2.10 8.65 17.42
CA GLU A 50 -3.57 8.59 17.42
C GLU A 50 -4.12 7.90 16.18
N LYS A 51 -3.45 8.08 15.03
CA LYS A 51 -3.83 7.45 13.77
C LYS A 51 -2.70 6.58 13.20
N VAL A 52 -3.06 5.37 12.82
CA VAL A 52 -2.16 4.40 12.19
C VAL A 52 -2.77 3.94 10.89
N ILE A 53 -2.08 4.21 9.80
CA ILE A 53 -2.42 3.76 8.44
C ILE A 53 -1.42 2.70 8.04
N CYS A 54 -1.89 1.50 7.71
CA CYS A 54 -1.06 0.47 7.10
C CYS A 54 -1.34 0.38 5.60
N VAL A 55 -0.29 0.20 4.81
CA VAL A 55 -0.37 0.00 3.36
C VAL A 55 0.22 -1.35 3.01
N THR A 56 -0.60 -2.23 2.44
CA THR A 56 -0.18 -3.56 2.00
C THR A 56 -0.57 -3.81 0.54
N GLY A 57 -0.20 -4.96 -0.01
CA GLY A 57 -0.52 -5.38 -1.38
C GLY A 57 0.74 -5.76 -2.16
N THR A 58 0.59 -6.46 -3.26
CA THR A 58 1.74 -6.99 -4.02
C THR A 58 2.51 -5.88 -4.73
N ASN A 59 1.80 -4.97 -5.39
CA ASN A 59 2.38 -3.87 -6.16
C ASN A 59 1.90 -2.51 -5.64
N GLY A 60 2.71 -1.47 -5.82
CA GLY A 60 2.32 -0.09 -5.51
C GLY A 60 2.52 0.36 -4.06
N LYS A 61 2.75 -0.54 -3.11
CA LYS A 61 2.89 -0.22 -1.66
C LYS A 61 3.76 1.01 -1.36
N THR A 62 5.00 0.97 -1.79
CA THR A 62 6.00 2.01 -1.48
C THR A 62 5.63 3.35 -2.12
N GLY A 63 5.20 3.34 -3.40
CA GLY A 63 4.76 4.56 -4.09
C GLY A 63 3.57 5.20 -3.37
N THR A 64 2.57 4.39 -3.06
CA THR A 64 1.35 4.85 -2.38
C THR A 64 1.63 5.33 -0.95
N SER A 65 2.40 4.57 -0.14
CA SER A 65 2.72 4.99 1.23
C SER A 65 3.56 6.26 1.29
N ASN A 66 4.47 6.46 0.33
CA ASN A 66 5.25 7.67 0.21
C ASN A 66 4.40 8.87 -0.19
N LEU A 67 3.47 8.68 -1.14
CA LEU A 67 2.55 9.74 -1.55
C LEU A 67 1.62 10.13 -0.39
N ILE A 68 1.00 9.17 0.31
CA ILE A 68 0.21 9.43 1.52
C ILE A 68 1.02 10.22 2.55
N THR A 69 2.24 9.78 2.82
CA THR A 69 3.14 10.45 3.77
C THR A 69 3.44 11.88 3.37
N TYR A 70 3.71 12.11 2.08
CA TYR A 70 3.96 13.45 1.54
C TYR A 70 2.72 14.35 1.69
N LEU A 71 1.55 13.88 1.27
CA LEU A 71 0.29 14.62 1.35
C LEU A 71 -0.07 14.99 2.80
N LEU A 72 0.03 14.06 3.73
CA LEU A 72 -0.22 14.33 5.15
C LEU A 72 0.78 15.34 5.72
N ARG A 73 2.07 15.25 5.33
CA ARG A 73 3.09 16.22 5.78
C ARG A 73 2.87 17.61 5.19
N SER A 74 2.48 17.72 3.93
CA SER A 74 2.14 19.02 3.30
C SER A 74 0.93 19.68 3.97
N HIS A 75 0.04 18.85 4.54
CA HIS A 75 -1.10 19.31 5.35
C HIS A 75 -0.73 19.61 6.82
N GLY A 76 0.54 19.55 7.20
CA GLY A 76 1.05 19.95 8.52
C GLY A 76 1.19 18.84 9.56
N TYR A 77 0.88 17.57 9.23
CA TYR A 77 1.05 16.47 10.16
C TYR A 77 2.52 16.03 10.30
N VAL A 78 2.91 15.67 11.51
CA VAL A 78 4.16 14.94 11.76
C VAL A 78 3.92 13.45 11.51
N VAL A 79 4.53 12.90 10.46
CA VAL A 79 4.27 11.52 10.02
C VAL A 79 5.50 10.63 10.21
N ALA A 80 5.32 9.52 10.96
CA ALA A 80 6.28 8.43 11.01
C ALA A 80 6.02 7.46 9.86
N ASN A 81 7.05 7.20 9.03
CA ASN A 81 6.94 6.32 7.87
C ASN A 81 8.20 5.46 7.69
N ASN A 82 8.05 4.24 7.20
CA ASN A 82 9.13 3.30 6.91
C ASN A 82 9.58 3.30 5.43
N SER A 83 9.57 4.48 4.80
CA SER A 83 9.90 4.70 3.38
C SER A 83 11.28 4.19 2.94
N GLU A 84 12.22 4.01 3.87
CA GLU A 84 13.55 3.47 3.58
C GLU A 84 13.55 1.96 3.26
N GLY A 85 12.37 1.34 3.10
CA GLY A 85 12.22 0.08 2.39
C GLY A 85 12.17 -1.19 3.21
N SER A 86 12.02 -1.13 4.53
CA SER A 86 11.81 -2.33 5.34
C SER A 86 10.36 -2.43 5.83
N ASN A 87 9.58 -3.30 5.18
CA ASN A 87 8.15 -3.52 5.39
C ASN A 87 7.84 -4.78 6.23
N MET A 88 8.87 -5.35 6.87
CA MET A 88 8.78 -6.46 7.80
C MET A 88 8.78 -5.97 9.25
N ALA A 89 8.45 -6.83 10.21
CA ALA A 89 8.38 -6.49 11.64
C ALA A 89 9.64 -5.78 12.17
N ALA A 90 10.83 -6.19 11.73
CA ALA A 90 12.10 -5.56 12.11
C ALA A 90 12.23 -4.13 11.57
N GLY A 91 11.80 -3.89 10.33
CA GLY A 91 11.82 -2.55 9.74
C GLY A 91 10.84 -1.60 10.41
N LEU A 92 9.63 -2.09 10.72
CA LEU A 92 8.65 -1.33 11.48
C LEU A 92 9.19 -0.99 12.88
N ALA A 93 9.82 -1.96 13.57
CA ALA A 93 10.44 -1.73 14.87
C ALA A 93 11.54 -0.67 14.79
N THR A 94 12.39 -0.68 13.74
CA THR A 94 13.39 0.36 13.49
C THR A 94 12.75 1.74 13.35
N THR A 95 11.70 1.84 12.51
CA THR A 95 11.00 3.09 12.25
C THR A 95 10.33 3.64 13.50
N LEU A 96 9.60 2.81 14.24
CA LEU A 96 8.95 3.21 15.48
C LEU A 96 9.98 3.60 16.56
N ALA A 97 11.07 2.85 16.69
CA ALA A 97 12.15 3.19 17.61
C ALA A 97 12.77 4.55 17.28
N ARG A 98 13.08 4.80 16.00
CA ARG A 98 13.65 6.07 15.52
C ARG A 98 12.79 7.26 15.89
N ASN A 99 11.48 7.12 15.72
CA ASN A 99 10.50 8.18 15.96
C ASN A 99 9.94 8.19 17.39
N SER A 100 10.50 7.43 18.35
CA SER A 100 9.96 7.33 19.72
C SER A 100 10.87 7.98 20.76
N THR A 101 10.29 8.27 21.91
CA THR A 101 11.03 8.51 23.17
C THR A 101 11.65 7.22 23.70
N LEU A 102 12.52 7.30 24.71
CA LEU A 102 13.04 6.11 25.41
C LEU A 102 11.94 5.34 26.16
N GLY A 103 10.80 5.97 26.44
CA GLY A 103 9.61 5.32 26.99
C GLY A 103 8.70 4.67 25.93
N GLY A 104 9.12 4.64 24.65
CA GLY A 104 8.39 4.00 23.56
C GLY A 104 7.20 4.80 23.01
N LYS A 105 6.99 6.07 23.42
CA LYS A 105 5.96 6.93 22.81
C LYS A 105 6.47 7.44 21.47
N VAL A 106 5.79 7.12 20.39
CA VAL A 106 6.10 7.60 19.05
C VAL A 106 5.76 9.10 18.98
N LYS A 107 6.73 9.90 18.48
CA LYS A 107 6.62 11.35 18.32
C LYS A 107 6.13 11.67 16.91
N ALA A 108 4.90 11.35 16.64
CA ALA A 108 4.22 11.64 15.39
C ALA A 108 2.73 11.77 15.67
N ASP A 109 2.02 12.47 14.80
CA ASP A 109 0.56 12.57 14.83
C ASP A 109 -0.07 11.36 14.14
N ILE A 110 0.60 10.88 13.09
CA ILE A 110 0.16 9.76 12.25
C ILE A 110 1.34 8.82 11.98
N ALA A 111 1.07 7.52 11.97
CA ALA A 111 2.01 6.52 11.43
C ALA A 111 1.48 5.99 10.10
N VAL A 112 2.27 6.08 9.03
CA VAL A 112 2.01 5.44 7.73
C VAL A 112 3.02 4.32 7.55
N LEU A 113 2.56 3.08 7.65
CA LEU A 113 3.41 1.89 7.71
C LEU A 113 3.17 1.00 6.50
N GLU A 114 4.19 0.86 5.66
CA GLU A 114 4.20 -0.17 4.62
C GLU A 114 4.40 -1.55 5.27
N VAL A 115 3.51 -2.50 4.97
CA VAL A 115 3.50 -3.85 5.52
C VAL A 115 3.60 -4.87 4.38
N ASP A 116 4.60 -5.75 4.46
CA ASP A 116 4.68 -6.91 3.56
C ASP A 116 3.53 -7.87 3.88
N GLU A 117 2.80 -8.31 2.86
CA GLU A 117 1.58 -9.11 3.00
C GLU A 117 1.82 -10.43 3.74
N ARG A 118 3.01 -11.05 3.60
CA ARG A 118 3.37 -12.28 4.31
C ARG A 118 3.74 -12.04 5.77
N SER A 119 4.13 -10.80 6.10
CA SER A 119 4.43 -10.38 7.47
C SER A 119 3.20 -9.91 8.23
N SER A 120 2.04 -9.82 7.59
CA SER A 120 0.78 -9.33 8.15
C SER A 120 0.42 -10.04 9.45
N SER A 121 0.53 -11.37 9.49
CA SER A 121 0.24 -12.16 10.70
C SER A 121 1.08 -11.76 11.91
N SER A 122 2.36 -11.47 11.71
CA SER A 122 3.28 -11.08 12.79
C SER A 122 3.12 -9.62 13.21
N ILE A 123 2.57 -8.78 12.33
CA ILE A 123 2.40 -7.34 12.54
C ILE A 123 1.02 -7.05 13.11
N PHE A 124 -0.06 -7.50 12.48
CA PHE A 124 -1.43 -7.22 12.91
C PHE A 124 -1.81 -7.92 14.22
N SER A 125 -1.13 -8.99 14.61
CA SER A 125 -1.24 -9.53 15.98
C SER A 125 -0.70 -8.60 17.07
N LYS A 126 0.03 -7.51 16.70
CA LYS A 126 0.72 -6.59 17.62
C LYS A 126 0.38 -5.13 17.42
N ILE A 127 -0.06 -4.75 16.24
CA ILE A 127 -0.47 -3.40 15.84
C ILE A 127 -1.87 -3.49 15.26
N THR A 128 -2.80 -2.69 15.79
CA THR A 128 -4.13 -2.50 15.22
C THR A 128 -4.12 -1.16 14.47
N PRO A 129 -4.12 -1.16 13.12
CA PRO A 129 -4.24 0.08 12.37
C PRO A 129 -5.68 0.59 12.39
N ASP A 130 -5.86 1.92 12.32
CA ASP A 130 -7.17 2.54 12.08
C ASP A 130 -7.62 2.27 10.65
N TYR A 131 -6.69 2.37 9.70
CA TYR A 131 -6.92 2.12 8.28
C TYR A 131 -5.92 1.11 7.72
N LEU A 132 -6.41 0.17 6.93
CA LEU A 132 -5.57 -0.68 6.09
C LEU A 132 -5.94 -0.46 4.62
N LEU A 133 -5.00 0.09 3.87
CA LEU A 133 -5.08 0.15 2.42
C LEU A 133 -4.45 -1.11 1.83
N CYS A 134 -5.22 -1.87 1.05
CA CYS A 134 -4.70 -2.94 0.20
C CYS A 134 -4.75 -2.51 -1.27
N THR A 135 -3.60 -2.33 -1.90
CA THR A 135 -3.53 -1.86 -3.29
C THR A 135 -3.99 -2.92 -4.29
N ASN A 136 -3.54 -4.14 -4.12
CA ASN A 136 -3.88 -5.32 -4.92
C ASN A 136 -3.22 -6.57 -4.34
N LEU A 137 -3.70 -7.76 -4.72
CA LEU A 137 -3.08 -9.03 -4.37
C LEU A 137 -2.86 -9.90 -5.61
N PHE A 138 -1.61 -10.24 -5.86
CA PHE A 138 -1.17 -11.13 -6.92
C PHE A 138 -0.33 -12.26 -6.34
N ARG A 139 -0.14 -13.34 -7.11
CA ARG A 139 0.89 -14.32 -6.76
C ARG A 139 2.24 -13.64 -6.61
N ASP A 140 2.97 -14.00 -5.59
CA ASP A 140 4.34 -13.51 -5.37
C ASP A 140 5.30 -14.14 -6.41
N SER A 141 6.51 -13.63 -6.48
CA SER A 141 7.52 -14.13 -7.42
C SER A 141 7.69 -15.66 -7.32
N ILE A 142 7.99 -16.31 -8.45
CA ILE A 142 8.17 -17.78 -8.57
C ILE A 142 9.10 -18.36 -7.49
N LYS A 143 10.12 -17.61 -7.09
CA LYS A 143 11.08 -18.00 -6.05
C LYS A 143 10.49 -18.04 -4.63
N ARG A 144 9.36 -17.39 -4.39
CA ARG A 144 8.73 -17.22 -3.07
C ARG A 144 7.44 -18.02 -2.93
N ASN A 145 6.97 -18.67 -4.01
CA ASN A 145 5.83 -19.60 -4.06
C ASN A 145 4.56 -19.15 -3.32
N GLY A 146 4.25 -17.85 -3.34
CA GLY A 146 3.03 -17.35 -2.76
C GLY A 146 1.89 -17.39 -3.78
N HIS A 147 1.00 -18.39 -3.72
CA HIS A 147 -0.27 -18.35 -4.44
C HIS A 147 -1.12 -17.18 -3.92
N ALA A 148 -1.89 -16.53 -4.77
CA ALA A 148 -2.69 -15.36 -4.38
C ALA A 148 -3.64 -15.67 -3.21
N GLU A 149 -4.25 -16.84 -3.18
CA GLU A 149 -5.09 -17.32 -2.08
C GLU A 149 -4.33 -17.45 -0.75
N TYR A 150 -3.11 -17.99 -0.78
CA TYR A 150 -2.26 -18.04 0.41
C TYR A 150 -1.93 -16.66 0.94
N ILE A 151 -1.63 -15.72 0.06
CA ILE A 151 -1.34 -14.32 0.42
C ILE A 151 -2.59 -13.66 1.01
N PHE A 152 -3.77 -13.90 0.39
CA PHE A 152 -5.05 -13.44 0.91
C PHE A 152 -5.26 -13.87 2.36
N HIS A 153 -5.16 -15.17 2.67
CA HIS A 153 -5.32 -15.70 4.02
C HIS A 153 -4.28 -15.16 5.00
N LYS A 154 -3.04 -14.90 4.56
CA LYS A 154 -2.02 -14.27 5.42
C LYS A 154 -2.39 -12.87 5.87
N VAL A 155 -3.17 -12.15 5.08
CA VAL A 155 -3.68 -10.83 5.46
C VAL A 155 -4.99 -11.00 6.22
N ASP A 156 -5.96 -11.71 5.63
CA ASP A 156 -7.36 -11.79 6.07
C ASP A 156 -7.53 -12.39 7.47
N ASP A 157 -6.85 -13.51 7.75
CA ASP A 157 -6.97 -14.24 9.03
C ASP A 157 -6.49 -13.43 10.25
N TYR A 158 -5.68 -12.40 10.03
CA TYR A 158 -5.06 -11.60 11.08
C TYR A 158 -5.54 -10.15 11.11
N LEU A 159 -6.52 -9.78 10.27
CA LEU A 159 -7.10 -8.44 10.28
C LEU A 159 -7.78 -8.13 11.62
N PRO A 160 -7.38 -7.05 12.31
CA PRO A 160 -8.11 -6.59 13.49
C PRO A 160 -9.50 -6.11 13.06
N LYS A 161 -10.52 -6.43 13.83
CA LYS A 161 -11.93 -6.13 13.51
C LYS A 161 -12.24 -4.63 13.49
N GLU A 162 -11.48 -3.87 14.25
CA GLU A 162 -11.65 -2.41 14.41
C GLU A 162 -11.07 -1.61 13.24
N THR A 163 -10.32 -2.28 12.36
CA THR A 163 -9.66 -1.64 11.22
C THR A 163 -10.65 -1.39 10.08
N THR A 164 -10.74 -0.16 9.62
CA THR A 164 -11.43 0.18 8.36
C THR A 164 -10.52 -0.16 7.18
N LEU A 165 -11.06 -0.88 6.21
CA LEU A 165 -10.31 -1.34 5.04
C LEU A 165 -10.61 -0.45 3.84
N LEU A 166 -9.57 0.08 3.18
CA LEU A 166 -9.68 0.68 1.85
C LEU A 166 -9.18 -0.31 0.82
N LEU A 167 -10.08 -0.83 0.00
CA LEU A 167 -9.86 -1.96 -0.89
C LEU A 167 -10.07 -1.57 -2.35
N ASN A 168 -9.40 -2.30 -3.24
CA ASN A 168 -9.50 -2.08 -4.67
C ASN A 168 -10.68 -2.88 -5.28
N SER A 169 -11.70 -2.19 -5.76
CA SER A 169 -12.87 -2.80 -6.40
C SER A 169 -12.55 -3.43 -7.77
N ASN A 170 -11.41 -3.09 -8.37
CA ASN A 170 -10.95 -3.75 -9.60
C ASN A 170 -10.20 -5.07 -9.34
N ASP A 171 -10.01 -5.47 -8.08
CA ASP A 171 -9.31 -6.69 -7.69
C ASP A 171 -10.22 -7.60 -6.86
N ALA A 172 -10.73 -8.65 -7.47
CA ALA A 172 -11.63 -9.61 -6.82
C ALA A 172 -10.93 -10.48 -5.75
N ILE A 173 -9.61 -10.36 -5.56
CA ILE A 173 -8.87 -11.03 -4.50
C ILE A 173 -8.80 -10.10 -3.29
N SER A 174 -8.11 -8.96 -3.42
CA SER A 174 -7.94 -8.03 -2.29
C SER A 174 -9.24 -7.39 -1.84
N GLY A 175 -10.19 -7.19 -2.75
CA GLY A 175 -11.47 -6.59 -2.44
C GLY A 175 -12.40 -7.43 -1.55
N LEU A 176 -12.06 -8.69 -1.31
CA LEU A 176 -12.81 -9.58 -0.39
C LEU A 176 -12.20 -9.62 1.03
N LEU A 177 -11.09 -8.93 1.27
CA LEU A 177 -10.48 -8.87 2.61
C LEU A 177 -11.48 -8.32 3.63
N GLY A 178 -11.60 -9.00 4.77
CA GLY A 178 -12.45 -8.58 5.89
C GLY A 178 -13.95 -8.61 5.62
N GLU A 179 -14.40 -9.22 4.52
CA GLU A 179 -15.82 -9.27 4.16
C GLU A 179 -16.68 -9.81 5.30
N GLY A 180 -17.77 -9.06 5.62
CA GLY A 180 -18.68 -9.40 6.72
C GLY A 180 -18.11 -9.22 8.13
N ARG A 181 -16.88 -8.70 8.27
CA ARG A 181 -16.20 -8.51 9.58
C ARG A 181 -15.72 -7.09 9.81
N ASN A 182 -15.19 -6.45 8.80
CA ASN A 182 -14.61 -5.12 8.86
C ASN A 182 -15.47 -4.10 8.11
N GLU A 183 -15.38 -2.84 8.47
CA GLU A 183 -15.83 -1.76 7.62
C GLU A 183 -14.98 -1.72 6.36
N GLN A 184 -15.62 -1.72 5.19
CA GLN A 184 -14.96 -1.71 3.88
C GLN A 184 -15.33 -0.45 3.12
N VAL A 185 -14.34 0.24 2.61
CA VAL A 185 -14.46 1.35 1.66
C VAL A 185 -13.72 0.95 0.39
N PHE A 186 -14.23 1.32 -0.77
CA PHE A 186 -13.66 0.89 -2.04
C PHE A 186 -13.18 2.06 -2.87
N PHE A 187 -12.06 1.84 -3.58
CA PHE A 187 -11.59 2.68 -4.67
C PHE A 187 -11.49 1.87 -5.95
N ALA A 188 -11.56 2.54 -7.09
CA ALA A 188 -11.46 1.93 -8.40
C ALA A 188 -10.84 2.88 -9.43
N VAL A 189 -10.39 2.31 -10.52
CA VAL A 189 -10.16 3.02 -11.79
C VAL A 189 -11.21 2.54 -12.78
N ASP A 190 -11.93 3.46 -13.39
CA ASP A 190 -12.92 3.17 -14.42
C ASP A 190 -12.22 2.68 -15.71
N ARG A 191 -12.98 2.16 -16.65
CA ARG A 191 -12.46 1.75 -17.94
C ARG A 191 -11.65 2.87 -18.58
N THR A 192 -10.45 2.54 -19.06
CA THR A 192 -9.53 3.47 -19.74
C THR A 192 -9.38 3.10 -21.21
N SER A 193 -8.70 3.95 -21.98
CA SER A 193 -8.36 3.65 -23.39
C SER A 193 -7.43 2.44 -23.55
N GLU A 194 -6.71 2.03 -22.50
CA GLU A 194 -5.83 0.85 -22.49
C GLU A 194 -6.53 -0.42 -21.98
N SER A 195 -7.77 -0.31 -21.50
CA SER A 195 -8.56 -1.45 -21.04
C SER A 195 -9.08 -2.27 -22.22
N THR A 196 -9.12 -3.59 -22.07
CA THR A 196 -9.52 -4.54 -23.13
C THR A 196 -10.75 -5.33 -22.72
N ASP A 197 -11.53 -5.81 -23.70
CA ASP A 197 -12.67 -6.71 -23.47
C ASP A 197 -12.22 -8.15 -23.24
N GLU A 198 -11.04 -8.48 -23.73
CA GLU A 198 -10.46 -9.82 -23.61
C GLU A 198 -9.19 -9.76 -22.75
N ARG A 199 -8.92 -10.87 -22.09
CA ARG A 199 -7.73 -11.03 -21.28
C ARG A 199 -6.48 -11.09 -22.17
N SER A 200 -5.59 -10.13 -22.02
CA SER A 200 -4.34 -10.05 -22.79
C SER A 200 -3.27 -11.05 -22.36
N ASN A 201 -3.33 -11.55 -21.11
CA ASN A 201 -2.32 -12.42 -20.53
C ASN A 201 -2.83 -13.82 -20.21
N THR A 202 -1.99 -14.84 -20.42
CA THR A 202 -2.28 -16.23 -20.03
C THR A 202 -2.26 -16.44 -18.52
N ALA A 203 -1.45 -15.68 -17.79
CA ALA A 203 -1.41 -15.71 -16.33
C ALA A 203 -2.61 -14.92 -15.75
N CYS A 204 -3.41 -15.56 -14.92
CA CYS A 204 -4.52 -14.94 -14.21
C CYS A 204 -4.66 -15.59 -12.84
N ASP A 205 -4.61 -14.79 -11.79
CA ASP A 205 -4.67 -15.31 -10.42
C ASP A 205 -6.10 -15.56 -9.95
N GLN A 206 -7.09 -14.91 -10.59
CA GLN A 206 -8.51 -15.09 -10.29
C GLN A 206 -9.27 -15.48 -11.55
N GLN A 207 -9.61 -16.75 -11.70
CA GLN A 207 -10.37 -17.28 -12.84
C GLN A 207 -11.74 -17.81 -12.43
N ILE A 208 -11.95 -18.03 -11.16
CA ILE A 208 -13.13 -18.69 -10.60
C ILE A 208 -13.86 -17.71 -9.70
N CYS A 209 -15.18 -17.66 -9.84
CA CYS A 209 -16.04 -16.86 -8.98
C CYS A 209 -15.91 -17.30 -7.52
N PRO A 210 -15.64 -16.39 -6.59
CA PRO A 210 -15.49 -16.72 -5.16
C PRO A 210 -16.82 -17.16 -4.51
N ARG A 211 -17.95 -16.98 -5.19
CA ARG A 211 -19.28 -17.35 -4.65
C ARG A 211 -19.78 -18.69 -5.16
N CYS A 212 -19.72 -18.93 -6.46
CA CYS A 212 -20.34 -20.11 -7.07
C CYS A 212 -19.35 -21.06 -7.76
N HIS A 213 -18.08 -20.72 -7.75
CA HIS A 213 -16.98 -21.49 -8.34
C HIS A 213 -17.06 -21.69 -9.87
N SER A 214 -17.99 -20.99 -10.55
CA SER A 214 -18.02 -20.95 -12.02
C SER A 214 -16.92 -20.01 -12.54
N VAL A 215 -16.68 -20.04 -13.86
CA VAL A 215 -15.74 -19.11 -14.50
C VAL A 215 -16.15 -17.68 -14.22
N LEU A 216 -15.23 -16.87 -13.78
CA LEU A 216 -15.40 -15.44 -13.54
C LEU A 216 -15.18 -14.70 -14.84
N ASN A 217 -16.17 -13.91 -15.25
CA ASN A 217 -16.09 -13.02 -16.41
C ASN A 217 -15.76 -11.59 -15.98
N PHE A 218 -15.44 -10.75 -16.95
CA PHE A 218 -15.14 -9.34 -16.73
C PHE A 218 -15.84 -8.49 -17.79
N ASN A 219 -16.38 -7.36 -17.40
CA ASN A 219 -16.90 -6.37 -18.33
C ASN A 219 -15.75 -5.69 -19.10
N PHE A 220 -14.60 -5.54 -18.43
CA PHE A 220 -13.32 -5.15 -19.03
C PHE A 220 -12.16 -5.61 -18.15
N TYR A 221 -10.99 -5.72 -18.76
CA TYR A 221 -9.72 -5.96 -18.08
C TYR A 221 -8.84 -4.72 -18.19
N HIS A 222 -8.19 -4.36 -17.11
CA HIS A 222 -7.05 -3.45 -17.12
C HIS A 222 -5.76 -4.23 -17.43
N TYR A 223 -5.51 -5.28 -16.66
CA TYR A 223 -4.40 -6.23 -16.84
C TYR A 223 -4.62 -7.44 -15.92
N HIS A 224 -4.19 -8.62 -16.34
CA HIS A 224 -4.36 -9.89 -15.61
C HIS A 224 -5.79 -10.11 -15.12
N HIS A 225 -6.02 -10.12 -13.79
CA HIS A 225 -7.33 -10.22 -13.13
C HIS A 225 -7.83 -8.87 -12.60
N MET A 226 -7.13 -7.80 -12.90
CA MET A 226 -7.59 -6.44 -12.57
C MET A 226 -8.58 -5.96 -13.62
N GLY A 227 -9.74 -5.47 -13.18
CA GLY A 227 -10.80 -5.00 -14.07
C GLY A 227 -12.15 -4.93 -13.38
N GLU A 228 -13.22 -5.18 -14.10
CA GLU A 228 -14.58 -5.23 -13.55
C GLU A 228 -15.11 -6.67 -13.58
N PRO A 229 -14.89 -7.47 -12.51
CA PRO A 229 -15.34 -8.86 -12.47
C PRO A 229 -16.84 -8.98 -12.30
N VAL A 230 -17.44 -9.90 -13.09
CA VAL A 230 -18.86 -10.20 -13.06
C VAL A 230 -19.10 -11.71 -13.17
N CYS A 231 -20.15 -12.21 -12.55
CA CYS A 231 -20.54 -13.60 -12.65
C CYS A 231 -22.03 -13.77 -12.88
N SER A 232 -22.42 -14.83 -13.59
CA SER A 232 -23.81 -15.19 -13.82
C SER A 232 -24.61 -15.47 -12.55
N CYS A 233 -23.95 -15.80 -11.44
CA CYS A 233 -24.59 -15.93 -10.13
C CYS A 233 -24.96 -14.59 -9.47
N GLY A 234 -24.67 -13.46 -10.12
CA GLY A 234 -24.87 -12.11 -9.58
C GLY A 234 -23.69 -11.54 -8.80
N PHE A 235 -22.57 -12.28 -8.70
CA PHE A 235 -21.37 -11.74 -8.06
C PHE A 235 -20.85 -10.52 -8.83
N ARG A 236 -20.61 -9.44 -8.10
CA ARG A 236 -19.96 -8.20 -8.52
C ARG A 236 -19.15 -7.67 -7.34
N MET A 237 -18.11 -6.92 -7.62
CA MET A 237 -17.44 -6.16 -6.57
C MET A 237 -18.33 -5.00 -6.09
N PRO A 238 -18.22 -4.59 -4.82
CA PRO A 238 -18.92 -3.42 -4.32
C PRO A 238 -18.58 -2.16 -5.11
N GLU A 239 -19.55 -1.25 -5.22
CA GLU A 239 -19.31 0.06 -5.82
C GLU A 239 -18.24 0.83 -5.07
N ALA A 240 -17.34 1.45 -5.81
CA ALA A 240 -16.27 2.24 -5.23
C ALA A 240 -16.76 3.65 -4.90
N ARG A 241 -16.47 4.09 -3.66
CA ARG A 241 -16.71 5.48 -3.24
C ARG A 241 -15.75 6.45 -3.94
N TYR A 242 -14.53 6.02 -4.23
CA TYR A 242 -13.49 6.83 -4.84
C TYR A 242 -13.10 6.24 -6.19
N ILE A 243 -13.28 7.01 -7.27
CA ILE A 243 -13.07 6.47 -8.62
C ILE A 243 -12.21 7.44 -9.43
N ALA A 244 -11.18 6.91 -10.10
CA ALA A 244 -10.50 7.62 -11.17
C ALA A 244 -11.26 7.39 -12.49
N LYS A 245 -11.68 8.47 -13.13
CA LYS A 245 -12.39 8.49 -14.43
C LYS A 245 -11.62 9.33 -15.44
N ASP A 246 -11.96 9.20 -16.69
CA ASP A 246 -11.45 10.03 -17.79
C ASP A 246 -9.90 10.09 -17.82
N VAL A 247 -9.26 8.93 -17.70
CA VAL A 247 -7.79 8.84 -17.66
C VAL A 247 -7.21 9.24 -19.01
N ASP A 248 -6.43 10.31 -19.04
CA ASP A 248 -5.68 10.79 -20.19
C ASP A 248 -4.17 10.54 -20.00
N TYR A 249 -3.69 9.45 -20.61
CA TYR A 249 -2.27 9.08 -20.53
C TYR A 249 -1.33 10.07 -21.24
N SER A 250 -1.85 10.81 -22.24
CA SER A 250 -1.05 11.78 -22.98
C SER A 250 -0.75 13.04 -22.17
N ARG A 251 -1.69 13.40 -21.30
CA ARG A 251 -1.58 14.55 -20.39
C ARG A 251 -1.16 14.17 -18.97
N GLY A 252 -1.18 12.87 -18.65
CA GLY A 252 -0.93 12.38 -17.29
C GLY A 252 -1.97 12.87 -16.29
N THR A 253 -3.26 12.88 -16.67
CA THR A 253 -4.35 13.39 -15.82
C THR A 253 -5.55 12.47 -15.79
N PHE A 254 -6.35 12.58 -14.72
CA PHE A 254 -7.64 11.90 -14.58
C PHE A 254 -8.59 12.72 -13.69
N SER A 255 -9.88 12.39 -13.74
CA SER A 255 -10.92 12.93 -12.85
C SER A 255 -11.06 12.07 -11.62
N PHE A 256 -10.67 12.55 -10.44
CA PHE A 256 -10.95 11.89 -9.16
C PHE A 256 -12.37 12.23 -8.74
N THR A 257 -13.20 11.21 -8.58
CA THR A 257 -14.61 11.35 -8.18
C THR A 257 -14.83 10.70 -6.81
N GLU A 258 -15.57 11.39 -5.97
CA GLU A 258 -16.11 10.86 -4.72
C GLU A 258 -17.63 11.00 -4.77
N ASP A 259 -18.35 9.99 -4.27
CA ASP A 259 -19.80 10.00 -4.31
C ASP A 259 -20.39 11.27 -3.67
N GLY A 260 -21.31 11.93 -4.39
CA GLY A 260 -21.93 13.19 -3.96
C GLY A 260 -21.05 14.44 -4.02
N GLN A 261 -19.78 14.35 -4.49
CA GLN A 261 -18.85 15.47 -4.61
C GLN A 261 -18.59 15.85 -6.08
N LYS A 262 -18.07 17.06 -6.29
CA LYS A 262 -17.59 17.47 -7.61
C LYS A 262 -16.30 16.74 -7.96
N PRO A 263 -16.15 16.28 -9.23
CA PRO A 263 -14.90 15.70 -9.69
C PRO A 263 -13.73 16.71 -9.58
N VAL A 264 -12.59 16.23 -9.09
CA VAL A 264 -11.35 17.00 -9.01
C VAL A 264 -10.32 16.41 -9.97
N LYS A 265 -9.69 17.24 -10.77
CA LYS A 265 -8.65 16.81 -11.70
C LYS A 265 -7.40 16.51 -10.91
N MET A 266 -6.79 15.33 -11.14
CA MET A 266 -5.52 14.93 -10.55
C MET A 266 -4.51 14.57 -11.64
N THR A 267 -3.23 14.69 -11.32
CA THR A 267 -2.13 14.29 -12.19
C THR A 267 -1.51 12.99 -11.73
N PHE A 268 -0.80 12.33 -12.64
CA PHE A 268 0.05 11.18 -12.30
C PHE A 268 1.35 11.25 -13.13
N SER A 269 2.44 10.80 -12.54
CA SER A 269 3.74 10.77 -13.22
C SER A 269 3.89 9.49 -14.04
N GLY A 270 4.47 9.61 -15.24
CA GLY A 270 4.61 8.49 -16.17
C GLY A 270 3.34 8.22 -16.98
N SER A 271 3.39 7.22 -17.85
CA SER A 271 2.30 6.88 -18.78
C SER A 271 1.70 5.50 -18.47
N ASN A 272 1.57 5.13 -17.21
CA ASN A 272 1.10 3.80 -16.85
C ASN A 272 -0.04 3.82 -15.84
N LEU A 273 -0.93 2.87 -15.98
CA LEU A 273 -2.12 2.68 -15.17
C LEU A 273 -1.82 2.46 -13.67
N PHE A 274 -0.67 1.86 -13.34
CA PHE A 274 -0.29 1.62 -11.94
C PHE A 274 -0.19 2.92 -11.14
N GLN A 275 0.25 4.01 -11.77
CA GLN A 275 0.32 5.32 -11.12
C GLN A 275 -1.08 5.88 -10.86
N VAL A 276 -2.04 5.67 -11.77
CA VAL A 276 -3.44 6.07 -11.56
C VAL A 276 -4.00 5.36 -10.32
N PHE A 277 -3.82 4.03 -10.20
CA PHE A 277 -4.22 3.28 -9.01
C PHE A 277 -3.56 3.80 -7.73
N ASN A 278 -2.25 4.06 -7.77
CA ASN A 278 -1.51 4.52 -6.60
C ASN A 278 -1.98 5.91 -6.13
N VAL A 279 -2.19 6.84 -7.07
CA VAL A 279 -2.69 8.19 -6.75
C VAL A 279 -4.12 8.13 -6.24
N THR A 280 -5.00 7.36 -6.89
CA THR A 280 -6.39 7.19 -6.46
C THR A 280 -6.49 6.61 -5.05
N ALA A 281 -5.70 5.57 -4.75
CA ALA A 281 -5.66 4.95 -3.43
C ALA A 281 -5.11 5.91 -2.36
N ALA A 282 -4.06 6.68 -2.68
CA ALA A 282 -3.49 7.66 -1.75
C ALA A 282 -4.48 8.81 -1.49
N ALA A 283 -5.12 9.33 -2.54
CA ALA A 283 -6.15 10.36 -2.42
C ALA A 283 -7.32 9.87 -1.56
N ALA A 284 -7.80 8.64 -1.78
CA ALA A 284 -8.89 8.05 -1.01
C ALA A 284 -8.57 7.95 0.48
N ILE A 285 -7.35 7.53 0.87
CA ILE A 285 -6.91 7.54 2.28
C ILE A 285 -6.87 8.96 2.84
N CYS A 286 -6.33 9.92 2.09
CA CYS A 286 -6.27 11.32 2.54
C CYS A 286 -7.68 11.92 2.69
N ARG A 287 -8.63 11.55 1.83
CA ARG A 287 -10.06 11.91 1.98
C ARG A 287 -10.66 11.31 3.25
N LEU A 288 -10.40 10.05 3.56
CA LEU A 288 -10.82 9.40 4.83
C LEU A 288 -10.21 10.08 6.06
N MET A 289 -9.03 10.70 5.91
CA MET A 289 -8.39 11.52 6.94
C MET A 289 -8.94 12.95 7.02
N GLY A 290 -9.92 13.31 6.17
CA GLY A 290 -10.60 14.60 6.19
C GLY A 290 -9.94 15.71 5.37
N MET A 291 -8.93 15.40 4.55
CA MET A 291 -8.31 16.39 3.64
C MET A 291 -9.24 16.73 2.48
N ASP A 292 -9.21 17.95 2.02
CA ASP A 292 -9.94 18.37 0.81
C ASP A 292 -9.34 17.79 -0.48
N ALA A 293 -10.20 17.50 -1.46
CA ALA A 293 -9.76 16.87 -2.71
C ALA A 293 -8.89 17.82 -3.54
N GLU A 294 -9.17 19.11 -3.52
CA GLU A 294 -8.38 20.17 -4.15
C GLU A 294 -6.98 20.28 -3.54
N GLU A 295 -6.88 20.26 -2.20
CA GLU A 295 -5.59 20.27 -1.50
C GLU A 295 -4.77 19.00 -1.81
N ILE A 296 -5.43 17.85 -1.92
CA ILE A 296 -4.80 16.61 -2.32
C ILE A 296 -4.26 16.72 -3.75
N SER A 297 -5.05 17.31 -4.68
CA SER A 297 -4.63 17.52 -6.07
C SER A 297 -3.38 18.39 -6.17
N GLU A 298 -3.35 19.52 -5.46
CA GLU A 298 -2.16 20.38 -5.40
C GLU A 298 -0.94 19.65 -4.82
N GLY A 299 -1.16 18.83 -3.80
CA GLY A 299 -0.11 18.02 -3.21
C GLY A 299 0.43 16.95 -4.16
N VAL A 300 -0.44 16.31 -4.96
CA VAL A 300 -0.03 15.32 -5.97
C VAL A 300 0.82 15.97 -7.06
N ASP A 301 0.44 17.15 -7.54
CA ASP A 301 1.20 17.90 -8.55
C ASP A 301 2.62 18.23 -8.09
N ASN A 302 2.79 18.49 -6.79
CA ASN A 302 4.09 18.82 -6.19
C ASN A 302 4.90 17.57 -5.76
N PHE A 303 4.29 16.38 -5.80
CA PHE A 303 4.98 15.15 -5.42
C PHE A 303 5.92 14.68 -6.51
N SER A 304 7.23 14.66 -6.21
CA SER A 304 8.19 13.98 -7.07
C SER A 304 8.43 12.56 -6.58
N ALA A 305 7.96 11.58 -7.35
CA ALA A 305 8.19 10.17 -7.03
C ALA A 305 9.70 9.89 -6.92
N SER A 306 10.09 9.14 -5.90
CA SER A 306 11.46 8.65 -5.75
C SER A 306 11.87 7.87 -7.00
N LYS A 307 12.94 8.30 -7.68
CA LYS A 307 13.49 7.72 -8.92
C LYS A 307 14.00 6.28 -8.79
N THR A 308 13.91 5.67 -7.62
CA THR A 308 14.57 4.39 -7.31
C THR A 308 14.02 3.15 -8.02
N ARG A 309 12.90 3.24 -8.75
CA ARG A 309 12.26 2.10 -9.43
C ARG A 309 12.09 2.26 -10.93
N PHE A 310 12.15 3.50 -11.40
CA PHE A 310 12.07 3.82 -12.83
C PHE A 310 13.04 4.96 -13.11
N GLU A 311 14.06 4.71 -13.90
CA GLU A 311 15.01 5.72 -14.35
C GLU A 311 14.92 5.85 -15.87
N ASP A 312 14.61 7.05 -16.33
CA ASP A 312 14.66 7.42 -17.72
C ASP A 312 15.91 8.29 -17.92
N SER A 313 16.93 7.74 -18.54
CA SER A 313 18.13 8.46 -18.89
C SER A 313 18.17 8.69 -20.39
N THR A 314 18.06 9.95 -20.80
CA THR A 314 18.32 10.36 -22.17
C THR A 314 19.83 10.56 -22.34
N THR A 315 20.45 9.70 -23.13
CA THR A 315 21.77 9.94 -23.71
C THR A 315 21.57 10.41 -25.15
N ASP A 316 22.58 10.97 -25.77
CA ASP A 316 22.52 11.52 -27.16
C ASP A 316 22.00 10.53 -28.23
N SER A 317 21.79 9.27 -27.88
CA SER A 317 21.06 8.14 -28.51
C SER A 317 21.67 6.81 -28.03
N PRO A 318 20.91 5.77 -27.75
CA PRO A 318 19.46 5.67 -27.66
C PRO A 318 18.91 6.04 -26.25
N ARG A 319 17.61 6.29 -26.16
CA ARG A 319 16.90 6.43 -24.88
C ARG A 319 16.97 5.12 -24.11
N VAL A 320 17.51 5.15 -22.89
CA VAL A 320 17.60 3.99 -22.01
C VAL A 320 16.58 4.13 -20.89
N ILE A 321 15.70 3.15 -20.77
CA ILE A 321 14.69 3.07 -19.70
C ILE A 321 15.06 1.87 -18.83
N SER A 322 15.33 2.13 -17.55
CA SER A 322 15.60 1.09 -16.55
C SER A 322 14.45 0.95 -15.59
N MET A 323 13.93 -0.27 -15.43
CA MET A 323 12.81 -0.57 -14.55
C MET A 323 13.12 -1.78 -13.68
N LEU A 324 12.85 -1.67 -12.37
CA LEU A 324 12.95 -2.79 -11.45
C LEU A 324 11.67 -3.64 -11.51
N CYS A 325 11.76 -4.82 -12.13
CA CYS A 325 10.71 -5.82 -12.14
C CYS A 325 10.90 -6.85 -11.05
N LYS A 326 9.89 -7.01 -10.18
CA LYS A 326 9.88 -8.06 -9.14
C LYS A 326 9.08 -9.29 -9.55
N ASN A 327 8.10 -9.12 -10.42
CA ASN A 327 7.22 -10.16 -10.95
C ASN A 327 6.79 -9.80 -12.38
N GLN A 328 5.93 -10.58 -12.99
CA GLN A 328 5.48 -10.36 -14.38
C GLN A 328 4.60 -9.10 -14.55
N ASN A 329 3.96 -8.62 -13.48
CA ASN A 329 3.01 -7.51 -13.58
C ASN A 329 3.61 -6.19 -14.05
N PRO A 330 4.85 -5.79 -13.69
CA PRO A 330 5.46 -4.56 -14.19
C PRO A 330 5.79 -4.57 -15.69
N LEU A 331 5.66 -5.72 -16.37
CA LEU A 331 6.00 -5.89 -17.80
C LEU A 331 4.77 -6.04 -18.70
N SER A 332 3.56 -6.10 -18.13
CA SER A 332 2.31 -6.29 -18.86
C SER A 332 1.62 -4.99 -19.20
#